data_d1edc1058a2366a1c176262a05fd2880
#
_entry.id   d1edc1058a2366a1c176262a05fd2880
#
_cell.length_a   1.000
_cell.length_b   1.000
_cell.length_c   1.000
_cell.angle_alpha   90.00
_cell.angle_beta   90.00
_cell.angle_gamma   90.00
#
_symmetry.space_group_name_H-M   'P 1'
#
loop_
_entity.id
_entity.type
_entity.pdbx_description
1 polymer ?
#
loop_
_entity_poly.entity_id
_entity_poly.type
_entity_poly.pdbx_seq_one_letter_code
_entity_poly.pdbx_strand_id
1 'polypeptide(L)'
;MTTQEIVSKLWNLCNVLRDDGITYQNYLNELTYILFLKMCSEIPGAEEQIPEQYRWEKLVKKDGIELKDFYKELLDYLGTKTNGRVLEIYAGSQTSIDEPKNLEKIIKSIDALDWFSAKDEGLGDLYEGLLEKNATEKKSGAGQYFTPRVLIDVMTELVKPQLGERCNDPACGTFGFMISAHKYVLDNNDNLINCTSEQQEFEDKEAF
;
A
#
# COMPACT_ATOMS: atom_id res chain seq x y z
N MET A 1 -6.59 -16.63 -2.55
CA MET A 1 -7.11 -15.65 -3.55
C MET A 1 -5.90 -15.07 -4.26
N THR A 2 -5.90 -14.95 -5.58
CA THR A 2 -4.77 -14.38 -6.32
C THR A 2 -4.78 -12.85 -6.22
N THR A 3 -3.62 -12.19 -6.36
CA THR A 3 -3.50 -10.73 -6.41
C THR A 3 -4.42 -10.11 -7.46
N GLN A 4 -4.54 -10.74 -8.63
CA GLN A 4 -5.46 -10.29 -9.69
C GLN A 4 -6.94 -10.33 -9.30
N GLU A 5 -7.36 -11.32 -8.52
CA GLU A 5 -8.73 -11.39 -7.99
C GLU A 5 -8.99 -10.28 -6.98
N ILE A 6 -8.02 -9.99 -6.10
CA ILE A 6 -8.10 -8.88 -5.14
C ILE A 6 -8.16 -7.54 -5.87
N VAL A 7 -7.25 -7.31 -6.82
CA VAL A 7 -7.24 -6.10 -7.68
C VAL A 7 -8.60 -5.91 -8.38
N SER A 8 -9.18 -6.99 -8.91
CA SER A 8 -10.46 -6.93 -9.59
C SER A 8 -11.62 -6.56 -8.64
N LYS A 9 -11.62 -7.07 -7.42
CA LYS A 9 -12.61 -6.70 -6.39
C LYS A 9 -12.47 -5.24 -5.96
N LEU A 10 -11.24 -4.79 -5.69
CA LEU A 10 -10.96 -3.39 -5.34
C LEU A 10 -11.33 -2.44 -6.49
N TRP A 11 -11.05 -2.83 -7.73
CA TRP A 11 -11.45 -2.05 -8.91
C TRP A 11 -12.97 -1.90 -9.03
N ASN A 12 -13.71 -2.95 -8.74
CA ASN A 12 -15.18 -2.87 -8.74
C ASN A 12 -15.72 -1.89 -7.69
N LEU A 13 -15.04 -1.77 -6.54
CA LEU A 13 -15.39 -0.74 -5.53
C LEU A 13 -15.10 0.67 -6.05
N CYS A 14 -14.02 0.88 -6.80
CA CYS A 14 -13.71 2.14 -7.45
C CYS A 14 -14.85 2.60 -8.36
N ASN A 15 -15.40 1.68 -9.17
CA ASN A 15 -16.52 2.01 -10.07
C ASN A 15 -17.78 2.45 -9.31
N VAL A 16 -18.07 1.84 -8.16
CA VAL A 16 -19.21 2.25 -7.32
C VAL A 16 -19.03 3.68 -6.80
N LEU A 17 -17.81 4.04 -6.36
CA LEU A 17 -17.53 5.39 -5.83
C LEU A 17 -17.49 6.46 -6.93
N ARG A 18 -17.10 6.11 -8.15
CA ARG A 18 -17.11 7.03 -9.27
C ARG A 18 -18.52 7.51 -9.59
N ASP A 19 -19.53 6.69 -9.41
CA ASP A 19 -20.93 7.07 -9.62
C ASP A 19 -21.39 8.14 -8.61
N ASP A 20 -20.71 8.28 -7.47
CA ASP A 20 -20.92 9.33 -6.45
C ASP A 20 -20.01 10.56 -6.65
N GLY A 21 -19.33 10.67 -7.79
CA GLY A 21 -18.50 11.83 -8.13
C GLY A 21 -17.08 11.80 -7.56
N ILE A 22 -16.66 10.72 -6.91
CA ILE A 22 -15.30 10.57 -6.39
C ILE A 22 -14.35 10.33 -7.56
N THR A 23 -13.29 11.15 -7.65
CA THR A 23 -12.27 10.96 -8.67
C THR A 23 -11.46 9.70 -8.40
N TYR A 24 -10.91 9.12 -9.46
CA TYR A 24 -10.04 7.96 -9.34
C TYR A 24 -8.83 8.21 -8.42
N GLN A 25 -8.22 9.40 -8.49
CA GLN A 25 -7.10 9.77 -7.63
C GLN A 25 -7.50 9.79 -6.15
N ASN A 26 -8.66 10.37 -5.85
CA ASN A 26 -9.18 10.39 -4.47
C ASN A 26 -9.46 8.97 -3.97
N TYR A 27 -10.00 8.11 -4.83
CA TYR A 27 -10.20 6.70 -4.49
C TYR A 27 -8.89 5.99 -4.16
N LEU A 28 -7.83 6.20 -4.96
CA LEU A 28 -6.52 5.60 -4.67
C LEU A 28 -5.94 6.09 -3.33
N ASN A 29 -6.09 7.38 -3.02
CA ASN A 29 -5.65 7.92 -1.75
C ASN A 29 -6.39 7.25 -0.58
N GLU A 30 -7.72 7.19 -0.66
CA GLU A 30 -8.54 6.50 0.36
C GLU A 30 -8.15 5.04 0.51
N LEU A 31 -7.97 4.35 -0.61
CA LEU A 31 -7.57 2.95 -0.60
C LEU A 31 -6.20 2.77 0.05
N THR A 32 -5.25 3.67 -0.20
CA THR A 32 -3.92 3.65 0.44
C THR A 32 -4.04 3.73 1.96
N TYR A 33 -4.83 4.67 2.48
CA TYR A 33 -5.02 4.84 3.92
C TYR A 33 -5.66 3.61 4.57
N ILE A 34 -6.72 3.09 3.96
CA ILE A 34 -7.47 1.95 4.49
C ILE A 34 -6.63 0.66 4.39
N LEU A 35 -5.94 0.44 3.27
CA LEU A 35 -5.10 -0.75 3.08
C LEU A 35 -3.91 -0.76 4.03
N PHE A 36 -3.24 0.38 4.25
CA PHE A 36 -2.13 0.46 5.19
C PHE A 36 -2.59 0.10 6.61
N LEU A 37 -3.73 0.63 7.05
CA LEU A 37 -4.30 0.31 8.36
C LEU A 37 -4.64 -1.19 8.49
N LYS A 38 -5.26 -1.76 7.45
CA LYS A 38 -5.57 -3.20 7.40
C LYS A 38 -4.31 -4.04 7.46
N MET A 39 -3.27 -3.69 6.73
CA MET A 39 -2.00 -4.42 6.75
C MET A 39 -1.30 -4.36 8.09
N CYS A 40 -1.30 -3.20 8.76
CA CYS A 40 -0.75 -3.13 10.11
C CYS A 40 -1.44 -4.13 11.04
N SER A 41 -2.74 -4.42 10.84
CA SER A 41 -3.46 -5.42 11.63
C SER A 41 -3.13 -6.88 11.30
N GLU A 42 -2.61 -7.14 10.09
CA GLU A 42 -2.28 -8.50 9.62
C GLU A 42 -0.82 -8.89 9.84
N ILE A 43 0.07 -7.89 10.00
CA ILE A 43 1.51 -8.13 10.17
C ILE A 43 1.85 -8.10 11.65
N PRO A 44 2.39 -9.19 12.24
CA PRO A 44 2.78 -9.23 13.64
C PRO A 44 3.74 -8.07 14.01
N GLY A 45 3.39 -7.32 15.03
CA GLY A 45 4.20 -6.18 15.52
C GLY A 45 3.98 -4.86 14.78
N ALA A 46 3.45 -4.86 13.55
CA ALA A 46 3.23 -3.62 12.81
C ALA A 46 2.10 -2.77 13.41
N GLU A 47 1.11 -3.41 14.02
CA GLU A 47 -0.02 -2.72 14.65
C GLU A 47 0.38 -1.86 15.86
N GLU A 48 1.54 -2.13 16.47
CA GLU A 48 2.05 -1.34 17.60
C GLU A 48 2.34 0.11 17.24
N GLN A 49 2.59 0.39 15.94
CA GLN A 49 2.76 1.75 15.43
C GLN A 49 1.45 2.54 15.39
N ILE A 50 0.31 1.86 15.45
CA ILE A 50 -1.03 2.47 15.42
C ILE A 50 -1.56 2.56 16.86
N PRO A 51 -1.97 3.75 17.34
CA PRO A 51 -2.60 3.89 18.65
C PRO A 51 -3.81 2.97 18.80
N GLU A 52 -3.94 2.32 19.96
CA GLU A 52 -4.93 1.26 20.20
C GLU A 52 -6.37 1.67 19.83
N GLN A 53 -6.74 2.93 20.11
CA GLN A 53 -8.07 3.44 19.81
C GLN A 53 -8.36 3.57 18.30
N TYR A 54 -7.33 3.62 17.43
CA TYR A 54 -7.45 3.79 15.98
C TYR A 54 -7.06 2.54 15.19
N ARG A 55 -6.89 1.40 15.83
CA ARG A 55 -6.59 0.13 15.17
C ARG A 55 -7.76 -0.36 14.32
N TRP A 56 -7.43 -1.19 13.34
CA TRP A 56 -8.38 -1.74 12.38
C TRP A 56 -9.63 -2.33 13.03
N GLU A 57 -9.47 -3.10 14.10
CA GLU A 57 -10.59 -3.72 14.83
C GLU A 57 -11.60 -2.73 15.41
N LYS A 58 -11.19 -1.50 15.70
CA LYS A 58 -12.09 -0.45 16.20
C LYS A 58 -12.86 0.19 15.04
N LEU A 59 -12.20 0.33 13.88
CA LEU A 59 -12.81 0.88 12.67
C LEU A 59 -13.92 -0.04 12.14
N VAL A 60 -13.66 -1.34 12.05
CA VAL A 60 -14.60 -2.34 11.49
C VAL A 60 -15.87 -2.51 12.31
N LYS A 61 -15.82 -2.21 13.62
CA LYS A 61 -16.96 -2.31 14.54
C LYS A 61 -17.97 -1.18 14.42
N LYS A 62 -17.66 -0.15 13.65
CA LYS A 62 -18.51 1.03 13.49
C LYS A 62 -19.28 1.00 12.17
N ASP A 63 -20.45 1.62 12.17
CA ASP A 63 -21.35 1.67 11.02
C ASP A 63 -21.86 3.09 10.78
N GLY A 64 -22.28 3.38 9.55
CA GLY A 64 -22.99 4.59 9.18
C GLY A 64 -22.24 5.89 9.51
N ILE A 65 -22.93 6.84 10.13
CA ILE A 65 -22.38 8.17 10.46
C ILE A 65 -21.25 8.05 11.50
N GLU A 66 -21.40 7.17 12.49
CA GLU A 66 -20.37 6.94 13.50
C GLU A 66 -19.05 6.47 12.88
N LEU A 67 -19.13 5.59 11.89
CA LEU A 67 -17.96 5.15 11.14
C LEU A 67 -17.28 6.31 10.40
N LYS A 68 -18.07 7.15 9.72
CA LYS A 68 -17.54 8.30 8.98
C LYS A 68 -16.84 9.31 9.90
N ASP A 69 -17.46 9.65 11.01
CA ASP A 69 -16.90 10.59 11.98
C ASP A 69 -15.62 10.04 12.62
N PHE A 70 -15.64 8.77 13.00
CA PHE A 70 -14.47 8.09 13.53
C PHE A 70 -13.33 8.02 12.51
N TYR A 71 -13.62 7.74 11.24
CA TYR A 71 -12.62 7.68 10.19
C TYR A 71 -11.96 9.05 9.94
N LYS A 72 -12.72 10.13 9.97
CA LYS A 72 -12.18 11.49 9.91
C LYS A 72 -11.24 11.79 11.07
N GLU A 73 -11.66 11.45 12.28
CA GLU A 73 -10.84 11.63 13.49
C GLU A 73 -9.57 10.79 13.42
N LEU A 74 -9.66 9.54 12.95
CA LEU A 74 -8.53 8.65 12.73
C LEU A 74 -7.51 9.25 11.76
N LEU A 75 -7.94 9.73 10.60
CA LEU A 75 -7.06 10.34 9.60
C LEU A 75 -6.35 11.58 10.15
N ASP A 76 -7.10 12.48 10.82
CA ASP A 76 -6.52 13.68 11.45
C ASP A 76 -5.49 13.31 12.52
N TYR A 77 -5.84 12.36 13.39
CA TYR A 77 -4.94 11.93 14.46
C TYR A 77 -3.67 11.29 13.92
N LEU A 78 -3.78 10.34 12.99
CA LEU A 78 -2.63 9.66 12.42
C LEU A 78 -1.75 10.62 11.61
N GLY A 79 -2.34 11.60 10.93
CA GLY A 79 -1.63 12.61 10.15
C GLY A 79 -1.04 13.78 10.96
N THR A 80 -1.32 13.88 12.27
CA THR A 80 -0.85 15.03 13.07
C THR A 80 -0.22 14.68 14.41
N LYS A 81 -0.54 13.52 14.99
CA LYS A 81 -0.16 13.13 16.37
C LYS A 81 0.73 11.89 16.45
N THR A 82 1.05 11.27 15.32
CA THR A 82 1.96 10.13 15.24
C THR A 82 3.36 10.57 14.77
N ASN A 83 4.24 9.65 14.53
CA ASN A 83 5.59 9.89 14.03
C ASN A 83 6.01 8.82 13.01
N GLY A 84 7.20 9.00 12.41
CA GLY A 84 7.78 8.06 11.46
C GLY A 84 6.87 7.76 10.27
N ARG A 85 6.85 6.51 9.83
CA ARG A 85 6.13 6.06 8.64
C ARG A 85 4.62 6.32 8.70
N VAL A 86 4.01 6.18 9.87
CA VAL A 86 2.57 6.46 10.04
C VAL A 86 2.26 7.92 9.74
N LEU A 87 3.03 8.85 10.33
CA LEU A 87 2.86 10.27 10.03
C LEU A 87 3.08 10.58 8.55
N GLU A 88 4.10 10.01 7.92
CA GLU A 88 4.40 10.23 6.50
C GLU A 88 3.25 9.82 5.59
N ILE A 89 2.62 8.68 5.86
CA ILE A 89 1.50 8.15 5.06
C ILE A 89 0.24 8.99 5.24
N TYR A 90 -0.04 9.42 6.48
CA TYR A 90 -1.28 10.13 6.80
C TYR A 90 -1.16 11.65 6.83
N ALA A 91 0.04 12.23 6.62
CA ALA A 91 0.22 13.67 6.64
C ALA A 91 -0.70 14.38 5.65
N GLY A 92 -1.58 15.26 6.16
CA GLY A 92 -2.55 15.97 5.35
C GLY A 92 -3.68 15.12 4.78
N SER A 93 -3.85 13.88 5.25
CA SER A 93 -4.92 13.00 4.79
C SER A 93 -6.29 13.54 5.16
N GLN A 94 -7.22 13.45 4.22
CA GLN A 94 -8.64 13.79 4.40
C GLN A 94 -9.47 12.83 3.57
N THR A 95 -10.63 12.43 4.10
CA THR A 95 -11.54 11.60 3.31
C THR A 95 -12.31 12.40 2.29
N SER A 96 -12.39 11.87 1.08
CA SER A 96 -13.22 12.38 -0.02
C SER A 96 -14.58 11.65 -0.08
N ILE A 97 -14.80 10.66 0.80
CA ILE A 97 -16.02 9.87 0.79
C ILE A 97 -17.08 10.58 1.63
N ASP A 98 -18.09 11.14 0.97
CA ASP A 98 -19.16 11.85 1.65
C ASP A 98 -20.26 10.93 2.19
N GLU A 99 -20.60 9.87 1.45
CA GLU A 99 -21.64 8.94 1.84
C GLU A 99 -21.13 7.87 2.81
N PRO A 100 -21.64 7.80 4.08
CA PRO A 100 -21.19 6.80 5.05
C PRO A 100 -21.33 5.37 4.57
N LYS A 101 -22.37 5.06 3.79
CA LYS A 101 -22.62 3.72 3.23
C LYS A 101 -21.51 3.26 2.28
N ASN A 102 -20.90 4.20 1.55
CA ASN A 102 -19.81 3.89 0.62
C ASN A 102 -18.53 3.58 1.38
N LEU A 103 -18.21 4.37 2.40
CA LEU A 103 -17.09 4.08 3.30
C LEU A 103 -17.26 2.71 3.97
N GLU A 104 -18.43 2.44 4.52
CA GLU A 104 -18.76 1.15 5.15
C GLU A 104 -18.58 -0.01 4.17
N LYS A 105 -19.06 0.13 2.93
CA LYS A 105 -18.91 -0.88 1.88
C LYS A 105 -17.45 -1.17 1.56
N ILE A 106 -16.60 -0.13 1.45
CA ILE A 106 -15.17 -0.30 1.20
C ILE A 106 -14.50 -1.05 2.36
N ILE A 107 -14.71 -0.58 3.59
CA ILE A 107 -14.09 -1.17 4.78
C ILE A 107 -14.50 -2.63 4.94
N LYS A 108 -15.80 -2.95 4.83
CA LYS A 108 -16.29 -4.33 4.92
C LYS A 108 -15.79 -5.20 3.77
N SER A 109 -15.66 -4.65 2.57
CA SER A 109 -15.13 -5.39 1.43
C SER A 109 -13.65 -5.71 1.60
N ILE A 110 -12.86 -4.75 2.12
CA ILE A 110 -11.44 -4.95 2.42
C ILE A 110 -11.26 -5.94 3.58
N ASP A 111 -12.10 -5.84 4.62
CA ASP A 111 -12.04 -6.76 5.76
C ASP A 111 -12.31 -8.21 5.36
N ALA A 112 -13.20 -8.41 4.41
CA ALA A 112 -13.57 -9.74 3.88
C ALA A 112 -12.54 -10.33 2.89
N LEU A 113 -11.48 -9.61 2.53
CA LEU A 113 -10.43 -10.14 1.64
C LEU A 113 -9.49 -11.07 2.41
N ASP A 114 -9.14 -12.18 1.77
CA ASP A 114 -8.11 -13.09 2.27
C ASP A 114 -6.71 -12.54 1.94
N TRP A 115 -6.20 -11.74 2.85
CA TRP A 115 -4.87 -11.12 2.75
C TRP A 115 -3.73 -12.11 2.98
N PHE A 116 -4.00 -13.21 3.66
CA PHE A 116 -2.99 -14.22 3.94
C PHE A 116 -2.46 -14.87 2.65
N SER A 117 -3.36 -15.09 1.70
CA SER A 117 -2.99 -15.65 0.39
C SER A 117 -2.23 -14.66 -0.51
N ALA A 118 -2.28 -13.37 -0.21
CA ALA A 118 -1.63 -12.30 -0.99
C ALA A 118 -0.27 -11.86 -0.41
N LYS A 119 0.17 -12.48 0.69
CA LYS A 119 1.42 -12.09 1.39
C LYS A 119 2.67 -12.20 0.55
N ASP A 120 2.71 -13.15 -0.37
CA ASP A 120 3.91 -13.43 -1.19
C ASP A 120 4.12 -12.39 -2.30
N GLU A 121 3.07 -11.72 -2.75
CA GLU A 121 3.13 -10.75 -3.86
C GLU A 121 3.14 -9.28 -3.40
N GLY A 122 2.75 -9.01 -2.17
CA GLY A 122 2.83 -7.69 -1.52
C GLY A 122 1.77 -6.67 -1.97
N LEU A 123 1.66 -5.56 -1.21
CA LEU A 123 0.76 -4.43 -1.51
C LEU A 123 1.17 -3.64 -2.75
N GLY A 124 2.48 -3.61 -3.05
CA GLY A 124 2.98 -2.94 -4.24
C GLY A 124 2.31 -3.47 -5.49
N ASP A 125 2.21 -4.79 -5.61
CA ASP A 125 1.61 -5.46 -6.76
C ASP A 125 0.10 -5.22 -6.86
N LEU A 126 -0.59 -5.13 -5.72
CA LEU A 126 -2.00 -4.73 -5.68
C LEU A 126 -2.20 -3.29 -6.18
N TYR A 127 -1.37 -2.38 -5.70
CA TYR A 127 -1.44 -0.97 -6.09
C TYR A 127 -1.09 -0.77 -7.56
N GLU A 128 -0.02 -1.41 -8.04
CA GLU A 128 0.36 -1.42 -9.46
C GLU A 128 -0.77 -1.98 -10.34
N GLY A 129 -1.37 -3.09 -9.96
CA GLY A 129 -2.50 -3.67 -10.70
C GLY A 129 -3.72 -2.74 -10.79
N LEU A 130 -3.99 -1.95 -9.76
CA LEU A 130 -5.03 -0.91 -9.79
C LEU A 130 -4.67 0.22 -10.73
N LEU A 131 -3.42 0.68 -10.71
CA LEU A 131 -2.93 1.73 -11.60
C LEU A 131 -2.94 1.27 -13.07
N GLU A 132 -2.54 0.04 -13.35
CA GLU A 132 -2.58 -0.57 -14.68
C GLU A 132 -4.01 -0.66 -15.22
N LYS A 133 -4.97 -1.08 -14.40
CA LYS A 133 -6.39 -1.09 -14.79
C LYS A 133 -6.90 0.31 -15.13
N ASN A 134 -6.53 1.32 -14.34
CA ASN A 134 -6.88 2.72 -14.65
C ASN A 134 -6.31 3.19 -15.98
N ALA A 135 -5.04 2.87 -16.24
CA ALA A 135 -4.37 3.25 -17.48
C ALA A 135 -5.04 2.61 -18.72
N THR A 136 -5.49 1.35 -18.60
CA THR A 136 -6.19 0.62 -19.67
C THR A 136 -7.59 1.15 -19.94
N GLU A 137 -8.34 1.59 -18.93
CA GLU A 137 -9.69 2.13 -19.11
C GLU A 137 -9.69 3.57 -19.60
N LYS A 138 -8.72 4.38 -19.23
CA LYS A 138 -8.52 5.71 -19.78
C LYS A 138 -7.89 5.60 -21.16
N LYS A 139 -8.71 5.44 -22.20
CA LYS A 139 -8.31 5.49 -23.64
C LYS A 139 -7.67 6.81 -24.09
N SER A 140 -7.31 7.71 -23.20
CA SER A 140 -6.69 9.00 -23.50
C SER A 140 -5.27 9.05 -22.96
N GLY A 141 -4.33 8.82 -23.75
CA GLY A 141 -3.00 9.33 -24.04
C GLY A 141 -2.07 9.90 -22.98
N ALA A 142 -2.31 9.75 -21.71
CA ALA A 142 -1.33 10.01 -20.65
C ALA A 142 -1.03 8.68 -19.95
N GLY A 143 -0.54 7.71 -20.71
CA GLY A 143 -0.15 6.41 -20.17
C GLY A 143 1.07 6.58 -19.26
N GLN A 144 0.87 6.48 -17.95
CA GLN A 144 1.97 6.00 -17.12
C GLN A 144 2.18 4.55 -17.55
N TYR A 145 3.28 4.29 -18.23
CA TYR A 145 3.68 2.94 -18.58
C TYR A 145 4.35 2.33 -17.34
N PHE A 146 3.74 1.30 -16.79
CA PHE A 146 4.37 0.51 -15.74
C PHE A 146 5.27 -0.54 -16.37
N THR A 147 6.49 -0.65 -15.87
CA THR A 147 7.39 -1.74 -16.29
C THR A 147 6.84 -3.04 -15.71
N PRO A 148 6.54 -4.06 -16.53
CA PRO A 148 6.03 -5.33 -16.02
C PRO A 148 6.95 -5.95 -14.97
N ARG A 149 6.39 -6.46 -13.88
CA ARG A 149 7.16 -7.06 -12.76
C ARG A 149 8.15 -8.12 -13.25
N VAL A 150 7.69 -9.02 -14.09
CA VAL A 150 8.55 -10.07 -14.65
C VAL A 150 9.81 -9.49 -15.31
N LEU A 151 9.69 -8.34 -15.99
CA LEU A 151 10.85 -7.68 -16.60
C LEU A 151 11.77 -7.08 -15.53
N ILE A 152 11.20 -6.44 -14.51
CA ILE A 152 11.94 -5.88 -13.37
C ILE A 152 12.75 -6.99 -12.68
N ASP A 153 12.11 -8.12 -12.37
CA ASP A 153 12.74 -9.24 -11.68
C ASP A 153 13.87 -9.85 -12.52
N VAL A 154 13.65 -10.06 -13.83
CA VAL A 154 14.71 -10.53 -14.74
C VAL A 154 15.89 -9.55 -14.79
N MET A 155 15.63 -8.23 -14.84
CA MET A 155 16.69 -7.23 -14.82
C MET A 155 17.46 -7.23 -13.50
N THR A 156 16.78 -7.35 -12.39
CA THR A 156 17.39 -7.46 -11.06
C THR A 156 18.28 -8.71 -10.95
N GLU A 157 17.79 -9.85 -11.41
CA GLU A 157 18.57 -11.10 -11.48
C GLU A 157 19.82 -10.99 -12.37
N LEU A 158 19.80 -10.18 -13.41
CA LEU A 158 20.96 -9.94 -14.26
C LEU A 158 21.95 -8.97 -13.64
N VAL A 159 21.48 -7.91 -12.99
CA VAL A 159 22.30 -6.88 -12.32
C VAL A 159 22.93 -7.41 -11.04
N LYS A 160 22.19 -8.23 -10.27
CA LYS A 160 22.61 -8.85 -9.01
C LYS A 160 23.13 -7.83 -7.99
N PRO A 161 22.28 -6.90 -7.54
CA PRO A 161 22.71 -5.93 -6.54
C PRO A 161 23.25 -6.64 -5.29
N GLN A 162 24.34 -6.09 -4.73
CA GLN A 162 25.05 -6.69 -3.61
C GLN A 162 24.79 -5.91 -2.33
N LEU A 163 24.88 -6.59 -1.21
CA LEU A 163 24.84 -5.99 0.12
C LEU A 163 25.87 -4.86 0.24
N GLY A 164 25.45 -3.68 0.68
CA GLY A 164 26.29 -2.49 0.82
C GLY A 164 26.41 -1.63 -0.43
N GLU A 165 25.77 -1.98 -1.54
CA GLU A 165 25.67 -1.13 -2.72
C GLU A 165 24.51 -0.14 -2.59
N ARG A 166 24.67 1.07 -3.14
CA ARG A 166 23.61 2.06 -3.24
C ARG A 166 22.90 1.93 -4.57
N CYS A 167 21.60 1.75 -4.52
CA CYS A 167 20.73 1.77 -5.69
C CYS A 167 20.09 3.15 -5.85
N ASN A 168 19.91 3.60 -7.07
CA ASN A 168 19.22 4.86 -7.36
C ASN A 168 18.41 4.75 -8.65
N ASP A 169 17.14 5.11 -8.56
CA ASP A 169 16.26 5.23 -9.71
C ASP A 169 15.69 6.65 -9.78
N PRO A 170 16.23 7.52 -10.64
CA PRO A 170 15.78 8.91 -10.76
C PRO A 170 14.40 9.08 -11.38
N ALA A 171 13.80 7.99 -11.86
CA ALA A 171 12.47 7.96 -12.46
C ALA A 171 11.61 6.82 -11.89
N CYS A 172 11.71 6.60 -10.58
CA CYS A 172 11.32 5.40 -9.86
C CYS A 172 9.82 4.96 -10.01
N GLY A 173 8.96 5.84 -10.49
CA GLY A 173 7.54 5.51 -10.63
C GLY A 173 6.94 4.95 -9.34
N THR A 174 6.54 3.67 -9.36
CA THR A 174 6.02 2.94 -8.19
C THR A 174 7.11 2.29 -7.35
N PHE A 175 8.36 2.63 -7.56
CA PHE A 175 9.52 2.08 -6.85
C PHE A 175 9.79 0.59 -7.13
N GLY A 176 9.25 0.06 -8.23
CA GLY A 176 9.30 -1.37 -8.55
C GLY A 176 10.71 -1.95 -8.63
N PHE A 177 11.65 -1.24 -9.29
CA PHE A 177 13.05 -1.69 -9.36
C PHE A 177 13.74 -1.72 -8.01
N MET A 178 13.49 -0.71 -7.15
CA MET A 178 14.10 -0.65 -5.82
C MET A 178 13.55 -1.75 -4.91
N ILE A 179 12.25 -2.01 -4.96
CA ILE A 179 11.62 -3.11 -4.21
C ILE A 179 12.20 -4.46 -4.65
N SER A 180 12.34 -4.71 -5.95
CA SER A 180 12.90 -5.96 -6.46
C SER A 180 14.39 -6.09 -6.09
N ALA A 181 15.16 -5.01 -6.18
CA ALA A 181 16.58 -5.00 -5.80
C ALA A 181 16.74 -5.29 -4.30
N HIS A 182 15.97 -4.62 -3.45
CA HIS A 182 15.98 -4.88 -2.00
C HIS A 182 15.62 -6.34 -1.67
N LYS A 183 14.56 -6.86 -2.28
CA LYS A 183 14.16 -8.26 -2.12
C LYS A 183 15.28 -9.21 -2.55
N TYR A 184 15.93 -8.94 -3.69
CA TYR A 184 17.05 -9.73 -4.16
C TYR A 184 18.21 -9.76 -3.14
N VAL A 185 18.58 -8.60 -2.57
CA VAL A 185 19.61 -8.52 -1.53
C VAL A 185 19.21 -9.33 -0.30
N LEU A 186 17.96 -9.21 0.18
CA LEU A 186 17.45 -9.99 1.31
C LEU A 186 17.53 -11.50 1.05
N ASP A 187 17.00 -11.96 -0.07
CA ASP A 187 16.92 -13.38 -0.43
C ASP A 187 18.31 -14.03 -0.60
N ASN A 188 19.30 -13.26 -1.03
CA ASN A 188 20.68 -13.73 -1.21
C ASN A 188 21.58 -13.54 0.02
N ASN A 189 21.08 -12.95 1.11
CA ASN A 189 21.83 -12.72 2.35
C ASN A 189 21.06 -13.21 3.60
N ASP A 190 20.30 -14.30 3.49
CA ASP A 190 19.54 -14.91 4.59
C ASP A 190 18.65 -13.91 5.35
N ASN A 191 18.00 -13.00 4.63
CA ASN A 191 17.21 -11.89 5.20
C ASN A 191 18.02 -11.04 6.20
N LEU A 192 19.29 -10.83 5.94
CA LEU A 192 20.24 -10.05 6.73
C LEU A 192 20.52 -10.63 8.15
N ILE A 193 20.13 -11.86 8.44
CA ILE A 193 20.28 -12.48 9.78
C ILE A 193 21.76 -12.55 10.18
N ASN A 194 22.64 -12.82 9.22
CA ASN A 194 24.07 -12.97 9.45
C ASN A 194 24.87 -11.67 9.20
N CYS A 195 24.20 -10.56 8.94
CA CYS A 195 24.83 -9.27 8.67
C CYS A 195 25.16 -8.53 9.97
N THR A 196 26.14 -7.65 9.91
CA THR A 196 26.44 -6.75 11.04
C THR A 196 25.33 -5.71 11.22
N SER A 197 25.21 -5.13 12.41
CA SER A 197 24.23 -4.08 12.67
C SER A 197 24.41 -2.87 11.74
N GLU A 198 25.65 -2.53 11.37
CA GLU A 198 25.95 -1.45 10.42
C GLU A 198 25.46 -1.78 9.00
N GLN A 199 25.59 -3.04 8.57
CA GLN A 199 25.09 -3.49 7.27
C GLN A 199 23.56 -3.48 7.23
N GLN A 200 22.90 -3.93 8.30
CA GLN A 200 21.46 -3.89 8.42
C GLN A 200 20.93 -2.43 8.39
N GLU A 201 21.57 -1.54 9.15
CA GLU A 201 21.20 -0.13 9.19
C GLU A 201 21.40 0.57 7.83
N PHE A 202 22.45 0.22 7.09
CA PHE A 202 22.70 0.72 5.75
C PHE A 202 21.60 0.29 4.76
N GLU A 203 21.25 -0.99 4.75
CA GLU A 203 20.19 -1.51 3.88
C GLU A 203 18.81 -0.89 4.20
N ASP A 204 18.52 -0.68 5.48
CA ASP A 204 17.25 -0.13 5.92
C ASP A 204 17.09 1.38 5.64
N LYS A 205 18.18 2.14 5.56
CA LYS A 205 18.13 3.60 5.55
C LYS A 205 18.83 4.27 4.37
N GLU A 206 19.82 3.63 3.77
CA GLU A 206 20.73 4.28 2.83
C GLU A 206 20.87 3.60 1.47
N ALA A 207 20.53 2.30 1.37
CA ALA A 207 20.76 1.53 0.16
C ALA A 207 19.76 1.85 -0.96
N PHE A 208 18.51 2.22 -0.60
CA PHE A 208 17.39 2.40 -1.53
C PHE A 208 16.65 3.72 -1.35
#